data_0206c20a444d292cdf9bd6b8a45094e8
#
_entry.id   0206c20a444d292cdf9bd6b8a45094e8
#
_cell.length_a   1.000
_cell.length_b   1.000
_cell.length_c   1.000
_cell.angle_alpha   90.00
_cell.angle_beta   90.00
_cell.angle_gamma   90.00
#
_symmetry.space_group_name_H-M   'P 1'
#
loop_
_entity.id
_entity.type
_entity.pdbx_description
1 polymer ?
#
loop_
_entity_poly.entity_id
_entity_poly.type
_entity_poly.pdbx_seq_one_letter_code
_entity_poly.pdbx_strand_id
1 'polypeptide(L)'
;MMLYLPPSSSVAGRVGLGVSHTTLHTSLASVSEQLSIERISTITQLTHDFMQQLLTFNKLEQPPRLGVAALNPHAGEQGLFGSEEAETISPAVAQSQAAGLKVVGPLPADTLMVQAAAGNFDAVIAMYHDQGHIALKLLGMHEAVNITLGLPIIRTSVAHGTAFDLAWQGRAQITGLKQAVQTAAQLAPMRHQLAWNQTSSS
;
A
#
# COMPACT_ATOMS: atom_id res chain seq x y z
N MET A 1 -3.00 5.97 3.46
CA MET A 1 -1.55 6.18 3.18
C MET A 1 -1.00 4.94 2.52
N MET A 2 -0.20 5.11 1.50
CA MET A 2 0.54 4.03 0.84
C MET A 2 2.04 4.36 0.87
N LEU A 3 2.87 3.40 1.23
CA LEU A 3 4.29 3.44 0.95
C LEU A 3 4.51 2.83 -0.43
N TYR A 4 5.27 3.51 -1.25
CA TYR A 4 5.61 3.07 -2.61
C TYR A 4 7.13 2.95 -2.75
N LEU A 5 7.57 1.81 -3.23
CA LEU A 5 8.96 1.55 -3.56
C LEU A 5 9.06 1.39 -5.07
N PRO A 6 9.76 2.30 -5.78
CA PRO A 6 9.99 2.17 -7.21
C PRO A 6 10.70 0.87 -7.58
N PRO A 7 10.68 0.45 -8.86
CA PRO A 7 11.42 -0.74 -9.29
C PRO A 7 12.90 -0.62 -8.94
N SER A 8 13.45 -1.65 -8.32
CA SER A 8 14.85 -1.69 -7.86
C SER A 8 15.37 -3.13 -7.89
N SER A 9 16.64 -3.33 -7.51
CA SER A 9 17.21 -4.68 -7.36
C SER A 9 16.51 -5.51 -6.28
N SER A 10 15.86 -4.86 -5.33
CA SER A 10 15.14 -5.52 -4.22
C SER A 10 13.65 -5.74 -4.52
N VAL A 11 13.12 -5.17 -5.61
CA VAL A 11 11.69 -5.26 -5.98
C VAL A 11 11.58 -5.54 -7.48
N ALA A 12 11.14 -6.73 -7.81
CA ALA A 12 10.96 -7.20 -9.19
C ALA A 12 9.60 -6.81 -9.81
N GLY A 13 8.84 -5.93 -9.17
CA GLY A 13 7.51 -5.51 -9.63
C GLY A 13 7.54 -4.75 -10.95
N ARG A 14 6.47 -4.89 -11.75
CA ARG A 14 6.31 -4.25 -13.08
C ARG A 14 6.46 -2.72 -13.04
N VAL A 15 5.99 -2.11 -11.96
CA VAL A 15 6.02 -0.67 -11.69
C VAL A 15 6.45 -0.38 -10.24
N GLY A 16 7.19 -1.29 -9.61
CA GLY A 16 7.54 -1.23 -8.19
C GLY A 16 6.51 -1.92 -7.30
N LEU A 17 6.51 -1.58 -6.02
CA LEU A 17 5.63 -2.18 -5.01
C LEU A 17 4.95 -1.09 -4.17
N GLY A 18 3.61 -1.13 -4.12
CA GLY A 18 2.80 -0.35 -3.18
C GLY A 18 2.50 -1.14 -1.91
N VAL A 19 2.54 -0.50 -0.75
CA VAL A 19 2.02 -1.09 0.50
C VAL A 19 1.08 -0.09 1.14
N SER A 20 -0.21 -0.36 1.06
CA SER A 20 -1.26 0.45 1.69
C SER A 20 -1.60 -0.10 3.06
N HIS A 21 -1.99 0.77 3.97
CA HIS A 21 -2.26 0.40 5.36
C HIS A 21 -3.70 0.68 5.73
N THR A 22 -4.37 -0.31 6.30
CA THR A 22 -5.75 -0.19 6.79
C THR A 22 -5.79 0.61 8.08
N THR A 23 -4.89 0.34 9.02
CA THR A 23 -4.67 1.16 10.22
C THR A 23 -3.23 1.64 10.27
N LEU A 24 -2.97 2.77 10.93
CA LEU A 24 -1.63 3.37 11.01
C LEU A 24 -1.23 3.69 12.44
N HIS A 25 -1.37 4.93 12.85
CA HIS A 25 -0.86 5.44 14.13
C HIS A 25 -1.86 5.14 15.25
N THR A 26 -1.97 3.88 15.59
CA THR A 26 -2.84 3.36 16.66
C THR A 26 -2.11 2.29 17.47
N SER A 27 -2.58 1.98 18.67
CA SER A 27 -2.00 0.88 19.44
C SER A 27 -2.27 -0.46 18.77
N LEU A 28 -1.35 -1.40 18.86
CA LEU A 28 -1.55 -2.74 18.29
C LEU A 28 -2.80 -3.42 18.87
N ALA A 29 -3.09 -3.19 20.15
CA ALA A 29 -4.26 -3.74 20.83
C ALA A 29 -5.60 -3.25 20.23
N SER A 30 -5.63 -2.07 19.62
CA SER A 30 -6.85 -1.49 19.01
C SER A 30 -6.97 -1.73 17.51
N VAL A 31 -6.04 -2.46 16.89
CA VAL A 31 -6.07 -2.71 15.45
C VAL A 31 -7.30 -3.49 15.05
N SER A 32 -7.59 -4.62 15.71
CA SER A 32 -8.74 -5.47 15.39
C SER A 32 -10.06 -4.69 15.42
N GLU A 33 -10.28 -3.85 16.43
CA GLU A 33 -11.48 -3.03 16.59
C GLU A 33 -11.65 -1.97 15.47
N GLN A 34 -10.55 -1.56 14.84
CA GLN A 34 -10.56 -0.55 13.78
C GLN A 34 -10.69 -1.15 12.38
N LEU A 35 -10.61 -2.46 12.24
CA LEU A 35 -10.85 -3.11 10.97
C LEU A 35 -12.34 -3.18 10.68
N SER A 36 -12.71 -2.89 9.43
CA SER A 36 -14.06 -3.11 8.92
C SER A 36 -14.00 -3.49 7.45
N ILE A 37 -15.03 -4.20 6.99
CA ILE A 37 -15.19 -4.58 5.58
C ILE A 37 -15.08 -3.33 4.69
N GLU A 38 -15.82 -2.28 5.02
CA GLU A 38 -15.84 -1.03 4.27
C GLU A 38 -14.46 -0.39 4.19
N ARG A 39 -13.73 -0.30 5.31
CA ARG A 39 -12.41 0.32 5.37
C ARG A 39 -11.40 -0.44 4.52
N ILE A 40 -11.36 -1.77 4.63
CA ILE A 40 -10.44 -2.61 3.84
C ILE A 40 -10.78 -2.51 2.36
N SER A 41 -12.07 -2.60 1.98
CA SER A 41 -12.51 -2.49 0.59
C SER A 41 -12.19 -1.10 0.00
N THR A 42 -12.44 -0.03 0.75
CA THR A 42 -12.11 1.33 0.31
C THR A 42 -10.62 1.51 0.06
N ILE A 43 -9.75 1.01 0.96
CA ILE A 43 -8.30 1.12 0.79
C ILE A 43 -7.82 0.24 -0.36
N THR A 44 -8.42 -0.94 -0.55
CA THR A 44 -8.14 -1.82 -1.68
C THR A 44 -8.48 -1.12 -3.00
N GLN A 45 -9.65 -0.47 -3.10
CA GLN A 45 -10.06 0.30 -4.28
C GLN A 45 -9.11 1.47 -4.56
N LEU A 46 -8.80 2.29 -3.56
CA LEU A 46 -7.85 3.42 -3.71
C LEU A 46 -6.48 2.95 -4.18
N THR A 47 -6.01 1.82 -3.66
CA THR A 47 -4.74 1.23 -4.05
C THR A 47 -4.79 0.71 -5.48
N HIS A 48 -5.89 0.05 -5.85
CA HIS A 48 -6.13 -0.41 -7.21
C HIS A 48 -6.09 0.75 -8.20
N ASP A 49 -6.86 1.80 -7.95
CA ASP A 49 -6.98 2.95 -8.87
C ASP A 49 -5.63 3.63 -9.09
N PHE A 50 -4.86 3.81 -8.03
CA PHE A 50 -3.51 4.35 -8.13
C PHE A 50 -2.58 3.45 -8.95
N MET A 51 -2.54 2.15 -8.64
CA MET A 51 -1.66 1.21 -9.34
C MET A 51 -2.08 1.01 -10.80
N GLN A 52 -3.38 1.02 -11.09
CA GLN A 52 -3.90 0.97 -12.46
C GLN A 52 -3.42 2.16 -13.30
N GLN A 53 -3.45 3.35 -12.73
CA GLN A 53 -2.96 4.54 -13.44
C GLN A 53 -1.45 4.49 -13.66
N LEU A 54 -0.70 4.02 -12.65
CA LEU A 54 0.74 3.87 -12.76
C LEU A 54 1.11 2.83 -13.85
N LEU A 55 0.36 1.72 -13.94
CA LEU A 55 0.52 0.73 -15.01
C LEU A 55 0.19 1.33 -16.37
N THR A 56 -0.93 2.03 -16.50
CA THR A 56 -1.36 2.69 -17.75
C THR A 56 -0.32 3.72 -18.21
N PHE A 57 0.21 4.53 -17.31
CA PHE A 57 1.29 5.48 -17.63
C PHE A 57 2.53 4.78 -18.18
N ASN A 58 2.84 3.60 -17.65
CA ASN A 58 3.94 2.76 -18.15
C ASN A 58 3.54 1.87 -19.36
N LYS A 59 2.38 2.11 -19.98
CA LYS A 59 1.88 1.37 -21.15
C LYS A 59 1.67 -0.12 -20.89
N LEU A 60 1.29 -0.47 -19.68
CA LEU A 60 0.96 -1.83 -19.27
C LEU A 60 -0.58 -1.94 -19.14
N GLU A 61 -1.18 -2.81 -19.96
CA GLU A 61 -2.65 -2.92 -20.08
C GLU A 61 -3.28 -3.86 -19.03
N GLN A 62 -2.48 -4.71 -18.41
CA GLN A 62 -3.00 -5.67 -17.44
C GLN A 62 -3.35 -4.99 -16.12
N PRO A 63 -4.47 -5.39 -15.47
CA PRO A 63 -4.88 -4.80 -14.20
C PRO A 63 -3.86 -5.08 -13.08
N PRO A 64 -3.84 -4.23 -12.02
CA PRO A 64 -3.01 -4.44 -10.85
C PRO A 64 -3.36 -5.76 -10.15
N ARG A 65 -2.33 -6.43 -9.67
CA ARG A 65 -2.44 -7.64 -8.84
C ARG A 65 -2.26 -7.23 -7.39
N LEU A 66 -3.33 -7.35 -6.59
CA LEU A 66 -3.33 -6.92 -5.20
C LEU A 66 -3.33 -8.12 -4.25
N GLY A 67 -2.51 -8.07 -3.22
CA GLY A 67 -2.54 -9.03 -2.11
C GLY A 67 -3.04 -8.36 -0.83
N VAL A 68 -4.00 -8.99 -0.16
CA VAL A 68 -4.48 -8.54 1.16
C VAL A 68 -3.84 -9.41 2.23
N ALA A 69 -3.12 -8.78 3.15
CA ALA A 69 -2.52 -9.49 4.27
C ALA A 69 -3.58 -9.94 5.28
N ALA A 70 -3.36 -11.08 5.90
CA ALA A 70 -4.07 -11.45 7.11
C ALA A 70 -3.61 -10.58 8.29
N LEU A 71 -4.44 -10.47 9.32
CA LEU A 71 -4.07 -9.86 10.59
C LEU A 71 -3.27 -10.85 11.44
N ASN A 72 -3.80 -12.08 11.54
CA ASN A 72 -3.28 -13.12 12.42
C ASN A 72 -2.28 -14.06 11.71
N PRO A 73 -1.40 -14.74 12.46
CA PRO A 73 -0.49 -15.74 11.91
C PRO A 73 -1.24 -16.79 11.09
N HIS A 74 -0.60 -17.29 10.01
CA HIS A 74 -1.16 -18.34 9.13
C HIS A 74 -2.58 -18.04 8.61
N ALA A 75 -2.91 -16.75 8.43
CA ALA A 75 -4.23 -16.28 8.04
C ALA A 75 -5.35 -16.81 8.96
N GLY A 76 -5.09 -16.75 10.30
CA GLY A 76 -6.04 -17.15 11.34
C GLY A 76 -6.19 -18.65 11.54
N GLU A 77 -5.61 -19.48 10.67
CA GLU A 77 -5.67 -20.96 10.72
C GLU A 77 -7.08 -21.49 11.06
N GLN A 78 -8.06 -21.10 10.22
CA GLN A 78 -9.48 -21.48 10.37
C GLN A 78 -10.10 -21.03 11.71
N GLY A 79 -9.65 -19.91 12.27
CA GLY A 79 -10.14 -19.33 13.51
C GLY A 79 -9.37 -19.72 14.77
N LEU A 80 -8.28 -20.48 14.63
CA LEU A 80 -7.44 -20.87 15.79
C LEU A 80 -6.78 -19.67 16.45
N PHE A 81 -6.38 -18.65 15.64
CA PHE A 81 -5.64 -17.47 16.11
C PHE A 81 -6.47 -16.18 16.09
N GLY A 82 -7.76 -16.27 15.82
CA GLY A 82 -8.68 -15.13 15.76
C GLY A 82 -9.72 -15.31 14.67
N SER A 83 -10.75 -14.47 14.68
CA SER A 83 -11.88 -14.53 13.72
C SER A 83 -11.84 -13.43 12.67
N GLU A 84 -10.90 -12.47 12.76
CA GLU A 84 -10.85 -11.28 11.91
C GLU A 84 -10.74 -11.63 10.41
N GLU A 85 -10.03 -12.70 10.09
CA GLU A 85 -9.94 -13.17 8.70
C GLU A 85 -11.29 -13.61 8.17
N ALA A 86 -12.03 -14.39 8.94
CA ALA A 86 -13.34 -14.94 8.53
C ALA A 86 -14.44 -13.88 8.56
N GLU A 87 -14.47 -13.04 9.60
CA GLU A 87 -15.57 -12.11 9.84
C GLU A 87 -15.40 -10.76 9.11
N THR A 88 -14.15 -10.35 8.82
CA THR A 88 -13.88 -9.02 8.29
C THR A 88 -13.04 -9.04 7.02
N ILE A 89 -11.87 -9.72 7.00
CA ILE A 89 -10.93 -9.56 5.90
C ILE A 89 -11.39 -10.33 4.66
N SER A 90 -11.82 -11.60 4.82
CA SER A 90 -12.33 -12.41 3.70
C SER A 90 -13.58 -11.80 3.06
N PRO A 91 -14.58 -11.30 3.81
CA PRO A 91 -15.70 -10.57 3.23
C PRO A 91 -15.29 -9.31 2.46
N ALA A 92 -14.31 -8.54 2.96
CA ALA A 92 -13.78 -7.37 2.26
C ALA A 92 -13.08 -7.73 0.94
N VAL A 93 -12.31 -8.81 0.94
CA VAL A 93 -11.69 -9.36 -0.28
C VAL A 93 -12.76 -9.79 -1.28
N ALA A 94 -13.77 -10.54 -0.83
CA ALA A 94 -14.90 -10.98 -1.68
C ALA A 94 -15.66 -9.79 -2.27
N GLN A 95 -15.91 -8.74 -1.48
CA GLN A 95 -16.56 -7.52 -1.97
C GLN A 95 -15.71 -6.82 -3.04
N SER A 96 -14.39 -6.74 -2.85
CA SER A 96 -13.48 -6.15 -3.81
C SER A 96 -13.42 -6.97 -5.11
N GLN A 97 -13.43 -8.31 -5.01
CA GLN A 97 -13.50 -9.20 -6.18
C GLN A 97 -14.81 -9.04 -6.94
N ALA A 98 -15.94 -8.94 -6.23
CA ALA A 98 -17.25 -8.69 -6.84
C ALA A 98 -17.31 -7.33 -7.57
N ALA A 99 -16.53 -6.35 -7.13
CA ALA A 99 -16.35 -5.07 -7.81
C ALA A 99 -15.39 -5.16 -9.03
N GLY A 100 -14.88 -6.34 -9.37
CA GLY A 100 -14.03 -6.59 -10.54
C GLY A 100 -12.52 -6.40 -10.29
N LEU A 101 -12.08 -6.21 -9.05
CA LEU A 101 -10.66 -6.05 -8.74
C LEU A 101 -9.94 -7.41 -8.75
N LYS A 102 -8.72 -7.42 -9.29
CA LYS A 102 -7.84 -8.58 -9.22
C LYS A 102 -7.11 -8.60 -7.88
N VAL A 103 -7.76 -9.10 -6.87
CA VAL A 103 -7.28 -9.15 -5.47
C VAL A 103 -7.34 -10.56 -4.91
N VAL A 104 -6.34 -10.92 -4.11
CA VAL A 104 -6.23 -12.23 -3.45
C VAL A 104 -5.93 -12.01 -1.97
N GLY A 105 -6.55 -12.78 -1.10
CA GLY A 105 -6.35 -12.72 0.35
C GLY A 105 -7.53 -13.32 1.13
N PRO A 106 -7.46 -13.30 2.45
CA PRO A 106 -6.27 -12.97 3.25
C PRO A 106 -5.12 -13.97 3.06
N LEU A 107 -3.91 -13.47 2.96
CA LEU A 107 -2.69 -14.28 2.85
C LEU A 107 -1.80 -14.05 4.09
N PRO A 108 -1.08 -15.08 4.58
CA PRO A 108 -0.09 -14.89 5.64
C PRO A 108 0.90 -13.76 5.26
N ALA A 109 1.05 -12.76 6.13
CA ALA A 109 1.76 -11.53 5.81
C ALA A 109 3.24 -11.76 5.49
N ASP A 110 3.89 -12.69 6.18
CA ASP A 110 5.28 -13.06 5.98
C ASP A 110 5.56 -13.57 4.55
N THR A 111 4.75 -14.52 4.08
CA THR A 111 4.90 -15.09 2.73
C THR A 111 4.39 -14.13 1.65
N LEU A 112 3.34 -13.36 1.93
CA LEU A 112 2.80 -12.35 1.00
C LEU A 112 3.87 -11.30 0.65
N MET A 113 4.61 -10.79 1.64
CA MET A 113 5.64 -9.78 1.41
C MET A 113 6.81 -10.31 0.56
N VAL A 114 7.21 -11.57 0.77
CA VAL A 114 8.22 -12.22 -0.08
C VAL A 114 7.74 -12.33 -1.53
N GLN A 115 6.50 -12.76 -1.74
CA GLN A 115 5.90 -12.86 -3.07
C GLN A 115 5.75 -11.49 -3.75
N ALA A 116 5.41 -10.46 -2.98
CA ALA A 116 5.30 -9.09 -3.47
C ALA A 116 6.68 -8.54 -3.91
N ALA A 117 7.72 -8.75 -3.11
CA ALA A 117 9.09 -8.38 -3.49
C ALA A 117 9.55 -9.11 -4.77
N ALA A 118 9.16 -10.37 -4.94
CA ALA A 118 9.43 -11.16 -6.15
C ALA A 118 8.58 -10.74 -7.37
N GLY A 119 7.70 -9.72 -7.23
CA GLY A 119 6.91 -9.18 -8.33
C GLY A 119 5.63 -9.94 -8.65
N ASN A 120 5.16 -10.84 -7.78
CA ASN A 120 3.89 -11.54 -7.97
C ASN A 120 2.68 -10.62 -7.71
N PHE A 121 2.85 -9.58 -6.90
CA PHE A 121 1.87 -8.54 -6.62
C PHE A 121 2.44 -7.16 -6.95
N ASP A 122 1.57 -6.25 -7.36
CA ASP A 122 1.91 -4.86 -7.63
C ASP A 122 1.68 -3.99 -6.37
N ALA A 123 0.75 -4.41 -5.50
CA ALA A 123 0.59 -3.81 -4.19
C ALA A 123 0.06 -4.80 -3.14
N VAL A 124 0.31 -4.46 -1.87
CA VAL A 124 -0.16 -5.17 -0.69
C VAL A 124 -1.02 -4.24 0.16
N ILE A 125 -2.12 -4.76 0.68
CA ILE A 125 -2.95 -4.11 1.69
C ILE A 125 -2.60 -4.72 3.05
N ALA A 126 -1.90 -3.97 3.87
CA ALA A 126 -1.50 -4.34 5.23
C ALA A 126 -2.57 -3.91 6.24
N MET A 127 -2.77 -4.69 7.28
CA MET A 127 -3.76 -4.43 8.31
C MET A 127 -3.30 -3.36 9.30
N TYR A 128 -2.00 -3.29 9.61
CA TYR A 128 -1.45 -2.33 10.56
C TYR A 128 -0.06 -1.83 10.14
N HIS A 129 0.38 -0.78 10.82
CA HIS A 129 1.59 -0.02 10.50
C HIS A 129 2.84 -0.91 10.30
N ASP A 130 3.25 -1.65 11.33
CA ASP A 130 4.53 -2.37 11.28
C ASP A 130 4.51 -3.57 10.34
N GLN A 131 3.33 -4.15 10.08
CA GLN A 131 3.17 -5.24 9.11
C GLN A 131 3.66 -4.83 7.72
N GLY A 132 3.33 -3.61 7.28
CA GLY A 132 3.77 -3.11 5.99
C GLY A 132 5.09 -2.34 6.04
N HIS A 133 5.31 -1.52 7.07
CA HIS A 133 6.48 -0.65 7.18
C HIS A 133 7.78 -1.43 7.35
N ILE A 134 7.81 -2.44 8.22
CA ILE A 134 9.02 -3.23 8.47
C ILE A 134 9.45 -3.91 7.17
N ALA A 135 8.54 -4.63 6.51
CA ALA A 135 8.85 -5.34 5.28
C ALA A 135 9.35 -4.39 4.18
N LEU A 136 8.65 -3.29 3.93
CA LEU A 136 9.01 -2.37 2.86
C LEU A 136 10.32 -1.62 3.15
N LYS A 137 10.58 -1.24 4.41
CA LYS A 137 11.84 -0.59 4.80
C LYS A 137 13.04 -1.53 4.68
N LEU A 138 12.88 -2.83 4.92
CA LEU A 138 13.94 -3.81 4.69
C LEU A 138 14.28 -3.95 3.20
N LEU A 139 13.29 -3.75 2.30
CA LEU A 139 13.51 -3.78 0.86
C LEU A 139 14.17 -2.50 0.33
N GLY A 140 13.85 -1.32 0.87
CA GLY A 140 14.39 -0.07 0.35
C GLY A 140 14.04 1.17 1.19
N MET A 141 14.55 1.26 2.42
CA MET A 141 14.22 2.36 3.36
C MET A 141 14.45 3.76 2.79
N HIS A 142 15.54 3.95 2.04
CA HIS A 142 15.93 5.26 1.53
C HIS A 142 15.28 5.63 0.19
N GLU A 143 14.62 4.68 -0.46
CA GLU A 143 13.96 4.86 -1.76
C GLU A 143 12.43 4.90 -1.63
N ALA A 144 11.91 4.46 -0.48
CA ALA A 144 10.49 4.44 -0.22
C ALA A 144 9.88 5.84 -0.17
N VAL A 145 8.76 6.00 -0.85
CA VAL A 145 8.00 7.25 -0.93
C VAL A 145 6.64 7.06 -0.25
N ASN A 146 6.30 7.97 0.65
CA ASN A 146 4.96 8.01 1.22
C ASN A 146 4.03 8.78 0.27
N ILE A 147 2.95 8.15 -0.17
CA ILE A 147 1.92 8.73 -1.04
C ILE A 147 0.59 8.74 -0.30
N THR A 148 -0.06 9.90 -0.28
CA THR A 148 -1.42 9.99 0.27
C THR A 148 -2.42 9.78 -0.87
N LEU A 149 -3.16 8.67 -0.81
CA LEU A 149 -4.22 8.34 -1.78
C LEU A 149 -5.55 9.02 -1.41
N GLY A 150 -6.44 9.17 -2.39
CA GLY A 150 -7.79 9.70 -2.20
C GLY A 150 -7.85 11.23 -2.05
N LEU A 151 -6.78 11.96 -2.35
CA LEU A 151 -6.77 13.41 -2.36
C LEU A 151 -6.89 13.96 -3.80
N PRO A 152 -7.48 15.15 -4.00
CA PRO A 152 -7.54 15.81 -5.30
C PRO A 152 -6.19 16.42 -5.73
N ILE A 153 -5.17 16.23 -4.92
CA ILE A 153 -3.79 16.67 -5.15
C ILE A 153 -2.83 15.49 -5.02
N ILE A 154 -1.69 15.58 -5.70
CA ILE A 154 -0.59 14.64 -5.50
C ILE A 154 0.20 15.09 -4.27
N ARG A 155 0.25 14.22 -3.26
CA ARG A 155 1.03 14.44 -2.05
C ARG A 155 1.98 13.28 -1.83
N THR A 156 3.26 13.57 -1.99
CA THR A 156 4.36 12.65 -1.71
C THR A 156 5.23 13.18 -0.58
N SER A 157 5.87 12.30 0.16
CA SER A 157 6.85 12.66 1.18
C SER A 157 7.83 11.52 1.40
N VAL A 158 8.90 11.81 2.14
CA VAL A 158 9.86 10.78 2.58
C VAL A 158 9.19 9.77 3.53
N ALA A 159 9.72 8.56 3.57
CA ALA A 159 9.21 7.49 4.43
C ALA A 159 9.91 7.44 5.81
N HIS A 160 10.83 8.36 6.09
CA HIS A 160 11.56 8.44 7.36
C HIS A 160 11.06 9.60 8.24
N GLY A 161 11.45 9.58 9.53
CA GLY A 161 11.12 10.64 10.49
C GLY A 161 11.92 11.94 10.26
N THR A 162 11.72 12.91 11.15
CA THR A 162 12.23 14.29 11.03
C THR A 162 13.75 14.42 11.17
N ALA A 163 14.43 13.44 11.79
CA ALA A 163 15.90 13.43 11.98
C ALA A 163 16.45 14.76 12.55
N PHE A 164 15.87 15.24 13.65
CA PHE A 164 16.25 16.50 14.32
C PHE A 164 17.73 16.56 14.67
N ASP A 165 18.32 15.41 14.99
CA ASP A 165 19.74 15.25 15.31
C ASP A 165 20.66 15.61 14.14
N LEU A 166 20.18 15.60 12.90
CA LEU A 166 20.94 15.96 11.69
C LEU A 166 20.68 17.39 11.21
N ALA A 167 19.77 18.13 11.87
CA ALA A 167 19.40 19.48 11.45
C ALA A 167 20.63 20.40 11.43
N TRP A 168 20.78 21.18 10.37
CA TRP A 168 21.86 22.16 10.15
C TRP A 168 23.29 21.58 10.06
N GLN A 169 23.45 20.25 10.00
CA GLN A 169 24.77 19.63 9.95
C GLN A 169 25.27 19.33 8.53
N GLY A 170 24.45 19.53 7.50
CA GLY A 170 24.81 19.23 6.12
C GLY A 170 25.06 17.73 5.81
N ARG A 171 24.62 16.83 6.69
CA ARG A 171 24.86 15.37 6.59
C ARG A 171 23.61 14.56 6.27
N ALA A 172 22.45 15.19 6.13
CA ALA A 172 21.20 14.49 5.83
C ALA A 172 21.27 13.80 4.46
N GLN A 173 20.81 12.55 4.41
CA GLN A 173 20.67 11.83 3.15
C GLN A 173 19.46 12.36 2.38
N ILE A 174 19.66 12.79 1.14
CA ILE A 174 18.62 13.42 0.32
C ILE A 174 17.92 12.44 -0.63
N THR A 175 18.31 11.16 -0.66
CA THR A 175 17.79 10.15 -1.60
C THR A 175 16.27 10.03 -1.51
N GLY A 176 15.71 9.91 -0.30
CA GLY A 176 14.26 9.82 -0.10
C GLY A 176 13.52 11.06 -0.59
N LEU A 177 14.05 12.26 -0.37
CA LEU A 177 13.44 13.50 -0.87
C LEU A 177 13.50 13.56 -2.40
N LYS A 178 14.62 13.19 -3.01
CA LYS A 178 14.71 13.10 -4.49
C LYS A 178 13.69 12.14 -5.06
N GLN A 179 13.54 10.96 -4.48
CA GLN A 179 12.54 9.97 -4.89
C GLN A 179 11.11 10.50 -4.73
N ALA A 180 10.81 11.18 -3.62
CA ALA A 180 9.50 11.78 -3.42
C ALA A 180 9.18 12.83 -4.50
N VAL A 181 10.14 13.71 -4.83
CA VAL A 181 9.98 14.72 -5.91
C VAL A 181 9.85 14.06 -7.27
N GLN A 182 10.68 13.08 -7.59
CA GLN A 182 10.61 12.34 -8.87
C GLN A 182 9.27 11.62 -9.03
N THR A 183 8.82 10.94 -7.97
CA THR A 183 7.51 10.28 -7.96
C THR A 183 6.37 11.29 -8.16
N ALA A 184 6.41 12.44 -7.47
CA ALA A 184 5.42 13.50 -7.68
C ALA A 184 5.41 14.00 -9.13
N ALA A 185 6.59 14.20 -9.73
CA ALA A 185 6.72 14.64 -11.11
C ALA A 185 6.17 13.60 -12.12
N GLN A 186 6.39 12.30 -11.87
CA GLN A 186 5.82 11.22 -12.67
C GLN A 186 4.29 11.15 -12.57
N LEU A 187 3.74 11.41 -11.37
CA LEU A 187 2.31 11.38 -11.11
C LEU A 187 1.58 12.65 -11.62
N ALA A 188 2.29 13.78 -11.75
CA ALA A 188 1.70 15.07 -12.11
C ALA A 188 0.86 15.05 -13.40
N PRO A 189 1.27 14.38 -14.50
CA PRO A 189 0.43 14.24 -15.71
C PRO A 189 -0.86 13.46 -15.47
N MET A 190 -0.89 12.57 -14.47
CA MET A 190 -2.03 11.71 -14.16
C MET A 190 -3.03 12.35 -13.18
N ARG A 191 -2.76 13.54 -12.66
CA ARG A 191 -3.55 14.20 -11.59
C ARG A 191 -5.04 14.30 -11.89
N HIS A 192 -5.42 14.51 -13.14
CA HIS A 192 -6.83 14.63 -13.56
C HIS A 192 -7.58 13.29 -13.55
N GLN A 193 -6.84 12.18 -13.63
CA GLN A 193 -7.37 10.82 -13.55
C GLN A 193 -7.36 10.30 -12.10
N LEU A 194 -6.47 10.89 -11.24
CA LEU A 194 -6.40 10.61 -9.79
C LEU A 194 -7.46 11.39 -8.99
N ALA A 195 -8.08 12.40 -9.60
CA ALA A 195 -9.20 13.09 -8.98
C ALA A 195 -10.34 12.08 -8.81
N TRP A 196 -10.58 11.69 -7.57
CA TRP A 196 -11.71 10.85 -7.15
C TRP A 196 -12.99 11.36 -7.82
N ASN A 197 -13.68 10.49 -8.55
CA ASN A 197 -15.02 10.75 -9.05
C ASN A 197 -15.98 10.92 -7.86
N GLN A 198 -16.02 12.12 -7.26
CA GLN A 198 -17.06 12.53 -6.29
C GLN A 198 -18.39 12.87 -6.96
N THR A 199 -18.61 12.47 -8.21
CA THR A 199 -19.85 12.73 -8.93
C THR A 199 -20.55 11.45 -9.34
N SER A 200 -21.04 10.70 -8.36
CA SER A 200 -22.15 9.75 -8.58
C SER A 200 -22.79 9.35 -7.26
N SER A 201 -23.42 10.32 -6.59
CA SER A 201 -24.47 10.11 -5.60
C SER A 201 -25.30 11.40 -5.56
N SER A 202 -26.12 11.57 -6.54
CA SER A 202 -27.32 12.42 -6.52
C SER A 202 -28.52 11.57 -6.88
#